data_8c9cd0293f550a829e0edebba88869e7
#
_entry.id   8c9cd0293f550a829e0edebba88869e7
#
_cell.length_a   1.000
_cell.length_b   1.000
_cell.length_c   1.000
_cell.angle_alpha   90.00
_cell.angle_beta   90.00
_cell.angle_gamma   90.00
#
_symmetry.space_group_name_H-M   'P 1'
#
loop_
_entity.id
_entity.type
_entity.pdbx_description
1 polymer ?
#
loop_
_entity_poly.entity_id
_entity_poly.type
_entity_poly.pdbx_seq_one_letter_code
_entity_poly.pdbx_strand_id
1 'polypeptide(L)' 'MTDEHAAEFIVTNRAHGKMLTHSAAEISIRDFPPLISDEPPARGGEDRGPSPLEHVLAALCA' A
#
# COMPACT_ATOMS: atom_id res chain seq x y z
N MET A 1 11.29 14.47 28.09
CA MET A 1 11.45 15.72 27.42
C MET A 1 11.93 15.51 26.01
N THR A 2 11.50 16.34 25.20
CA THR A 2 11.95 16.28 23.84
C THR A 2 13.29 16.98 23.76
N ASP A 3 14.23 16.33 23.16
CA ASP A 3 15.51 16.92 22.89
C ASP A 3 15.48 17.44 21.47
N GLU A 4 15.38 18.75 21.32
CA GLU A 4 15.38 19.35 20.01
C GLU A 4 16.69 19.14 19.29
N HIS A 5 17.70 18.76 20.02
CA HIS A 5 19.02 18.50 19.43
C HIS A 5 19.18 17.04 19.07
N ALA A 6 18.22 16.22 19.43
CA ALA A 6 18.24 14.86 18.93
C ALA A 6 18.17 14.91 17.42
N ALA A 7 18.80 13.96 16.80
CA ALA A 7 18.78 13.89 15.36
C ALA A 7 17.34 13.87 14.88
N GLU A 8 17.02 14.79 14.02
CA GLU A 8 15.74 14.76 13.35
C GLU A 8 15.81 13.78 12.20
N PHE A 9 14.84 12.91 12.18
CA PHE A 9 14.73 11.97 11.09
C PHE A 9 13.52 12.34 10.26
N ILE A 10 13.78 12.62 9.00
CA ILE A 10 12.71 12.79 8.04
C ILE A 10 12.83 11.63 7.08
N VAL A 11 11.85 10.74 7.14
CA VAL A 11 11.81 9.58 6.26
C VAL A 11 10.71 9.83 5.24
N THR A 12 11.12 9.89 3.99
CA THR A 12 10.17 10.07 2.90
C THR A 12 10.02 8.76 2.16
N ASN A 13 8.78 8.27 2.15
CA ASN A 13 8.44 7.09 1.39
C ASN A 13 7.45 7.46 0.31
N ARG A 14 7.55 6.83 -0.84
CA ARG A 14 6.69 7.12 -1.97
C ARG A 14 6.12 5.86 -2.57
N ALA A 15 4.86 5.93 -2.91
CA ALA A 15 4.19 4.90 -3.66
C ALA A 15 3.39 5.58 -4.76
N HIS A 16 3.25 4.91 -5.89
CA HIS A 16 2.48 5.40 -7.00
C HIS A 16 1.41 4.37 -7.33
N GLY A 17 0.17 4.81 -7.33
CA GLY A 17 -0.96 3.93 -7.61
C GLY A 17 -1.74 4.40 -8.82
N LYS A 18 -2.26 3.45 -9.58
CA LYS A 18 -3.20 3.75 -10.65
C LYS A 18 -4.27 2.66 -10.70
N MET A 19 -5.46 3.07 -11.05
CA MET A 19 -6.55 2.12 -11.19
C MET A 19 -6.41 1.36 -12.50
N LEU A 20 -6.57 0.04 -12.43
CA LEU A 20 -6.61 -0.83 -13.60
C LEU A 20 -8.05 -1.11 -14.01
N THR A 21 -8.93 -1.27 -13.00
CA THR A 21 -10.35 -1.48 -13.21
C THR A 21 -11.09 -0.61 -12.19
N HIS A 22 -12.41 -0.79 -12.09
CA HIS A 22 -13.20 -0.07 -11.09
C HIS A 22 -12.81 -0.44 -9.65
N SER A 23 -12.13 -1.56 -9.46
CA SER A 23 -11.77 -2.04 -8.11
C SER A 23 -10.29 -2.39 -7.98
N ALA A 24 -9.62 -2.75 -9.07
CA ALA A 24 -8.23 -3.16 -9.01
C ALA A 24 -7.30 -1.97 -9.19
N ALA A 25 -6.26 -1.92 -8.36
CA ALA A 25 -5.22 -0.90 -8.43
C ALA A 25 -3.86 -1.56 -8.54
N GLU A 26 -2.98 -0.93 -9.30
CA GLU A 26 -1.58 -1.30 -9.36
C GLU A 26 -0.78 -0.29 -8.56
N ILE A 27 0.02 -0.77 -7.62
CA ILE A 27 0.80 0.09 -6.74
C ILE A 27 2.27 -0.18 -6.96
N SER A 28 3.00 0.84 -7.32
CA SER A 28 4.44 0.77 -7.56
C SER A 28 5.17 1.38 -6.38
N ILE A 29 6.13 0.66 -5.84
CA ILE A 29 6.97 1.12 -4.74
C ILE A 29 8.41 0.95 -5.19
N ARG A 30 9.09 2.06 -5.39
CA ARG A 30 10.45 2.10 -5.88
C ARG A 30 10.60 1.21 -7.12
N ASP A 31 11.59 0.34 -7.14
CA ASP A 31 11.86 -0.55 -8.28
C ASP A 31 11.36 -1.97 -8.05
N PHE A 32 10.57 -2.16 -7.00
CA PHE A 32 10.00 -3.48 -6.75
C PHE A 32 8.88 -3.79 -7.74
N PRO A 33 8.62 -5.08 -7.97
CA PRO A 33 7.47 -5.47 -8.77
C PRO A 33 6.19 -4.85 -8.21
N PRO A 34 5.28 -4.43 -9.07
CA PRO A 34 4.04 -3.79 -8.60
C PRO A 34 3.19 -4.73 -7.77
N LEU A 35 2.51 -4.13 -6.80
CA LEU A 35 1.50 -4.83 -6.03
C LEU A 35 0.15 -4.60 -6.69
N ILE A 36 -0.68 -5.63 -6.68
CA ILE A 36 -2.06 -5.51 -7.16
C ILE A 36 -2.97 -5.57 -5.95
N SER A 37 -3.86 -4.59 -5.84
CA SER A 37 -4.90 -4.56 -4.82
C SER A 37 -6.25 -4.62 -5.50
N ASP A 38 -7.13 -5.45 -4.99
CA ASP A 38 -8.47 -5.57 -5.53
C ASP A 38 -9.42 -6.00 -4.40
N GLU A 39 -10.70 -5.78 -4.60
CA GLU A 39 -11.69 -6.26 -3.67
C GLU A 39 -12.11 -7.68 -4.05
N PRO A 40 -12.56 -8.47 -3.07
CA PRO A 40 -13.12 -9.76 -3.38
C PRO A 40 -14.49 -9.63 -4.07
N PRO A 41 -14.97 -10.68 -4.73
CA PRO A 41 -16.25 -10.60 -5.43
C PRO A 41 -17.42 -10.18 -4.54
N ALA A 42 -17.37 -10.56 -3.26
CA ALA A 42 -18.42 -10.17 -2.31
C ALA A 42 -18.51 -8.66 -2.12
N ARG A 43 -17.48 -7.92 -2.45
CA ARG A 43 -17.45 -6.46 -2.39
C ARG A 43 -17.31 -5.82 -3.77
N GLY A 44 -17.67 -6.55 -4.80
CA GLY A 44 -17.72 -6.01 -6.15
C GLY A 44 -16.41 -6.02 -6.91
N GLY A 45 -15.41 -6.74 -6.41
CA GLY A 45 -14.12 -6.85 -7.07
C GLY A 45 -13.97 -8.13 -7.87
N GLU A 46 -12.78 -8.30 -8.44
CA GLU A 46 -12.44 -9.46 -9.24
C GLU A 46 -11.41 -10.35 -8.56
N ASP A 47 -11.06 -10.03 -7.32
CA ASP A 47 -10.12 -10.82 -6.52
C ASP A 47 -8.76 -11.01 -7.21
N ARG A 48 -8.28 -9.96 -7.87
CA ARG A 48 -7.02 -10.02 -8.60
C ARG A 48 -5.80 -9.87 -7.70
N GLY A 49 -6.02 -9.51 -6.45
CA GLY A 49 -4.97 -9.36 -5.46
C GLY A 49 -5.59 -9.13 -4.09
N PRO A 50 -4.75 -9.06 -3.05
CA PRO A 50 -5.26 -8.75 -1.71
C PRO A 50 -5.96 -7.40 -1.68
N SER A 51 -6.97 -7.28 -0.83
CA SER A 51 -7.70 -6.02 -0.69
C SER A 51 -6.82 -4.97 -0.01
N PRO A 52 -7.21 -3.68 -0.12
CA PRO A 52 -6.49 -2.64 0.60
C PRO A 52 -6.37 -2.91 2.10
N LEU A 53 -7.43 -3.42 2.71
CA LEU A 53 -7.40 -3.74 4.13
C LEU A 53 -6.43 -4.87 4.42
N GLU A 54 -6.39 -5.87 3.57
CA GLU A 54 -5.43 -6.97 3.73
C GLU A 54 -3.99 -6.50 3.58
N HIS A 55 -3.74 -5.50 2.72
CA HIS A 55 -2.41 -4.89 2.63
C HIS A 55 -2.04 -4.18 3.93
N VAL A 56 -2.99 -3.52 4.58
CA VAL A 56 -2.74 -2.90 5.88
C VAL A 56 -2.40 -3.96 6.91
N LEU A 57 -3.14 -5.07 6.92
CA LEU A 57 -2.85 -6.17 7.83
C LEU A 57 -1.46 -6.76 7.57
N ALA A 58 -1.09 -6.91 6.31
CA ALA A 58 0.24 -7.40 5.95
C ALA A 58 1.33 -6.46 6.48
N ALA A 59 1.13 -5.17 6.38
CA ALA A 59 2.07 -4.18 6.89
C ALA A 59 2.22 -4.30 8.41
N LEU A 60 1.13 -4.59 9.12
CA LEU A 60 1.17 -4.76 10.55
C LEU A 60 1.88 -6.06 10.96
N CYS A 61 1.85 -7.06 10.09
CA CYS A 61 2.56 -8.32 10.35
C CYS A 61 4.06 -8.21 10.05
N ALA A 62 4.46 -7.20 9.35
CA ALA A 62 5.85 -7.02 8.92
C ALA A 62 6.79 -6.51 10.03
#